data_04c3632ff169cef71971b58175ed581e
#
_entry.id   04c3632ff169cef71971b58175ed581e
#
_cell.length_a   1.000
_cell.length_b   1.000
_cell.length_c   1.000
_cell.angle_alpha   90.00
_cell.angle_beta   90.00
_cell.angle_gamma   90.00
#
_symmetry.space_group_name_H-M   'P 1'
#
loop_
_entity.id
_entity.type
_entity.pdbx_description
1 polymer ?
#
loop_
_entity_poly.entity_id
_entity_poly.type
_entity_poly.pdbx_seq_one_letter_code
_entity_poly.pdbx_strand_id
1 'polypeptide(L)'
;MKRPILLAAFFFSFSLTSTAQSPHYTVYAIRFASLVHPTPLSYWVDKAPEKDSVSIDFMIWLIKGDNGKTILLDAGFLDDLEETKEFQPITYTRPDSALEKLNIKPTDITDIILSHPHWDHIDGISLFPNAHVWMQKEDYGYYVGGAWQKGGANGGFNKRDVRMMLELNLAGKLTLVDGDNKEIIPGITVYTGSRHTFNSEFAVVQTGSNKVLLASDNIWVYYSLEHMMPASQGGTFDPAGYVRSMQRMKTLVNNPKFIIPGHDHEVFRRFPAVANGVVEIK
;
A
#
# COMPACT_ATOMS: atom_id res chain seq x y z
N MET A 1 12.76 43.58 67.98
CA MET A 1 12.24 43.49 66.62
C MET A 1 12.81 42.23 66.00
N LYS A 2 11.99 41.14 65.88
CA LYS A 2 12.39 39.86 65.27
C LYS A 2 11.91 39.88 63.82
N ARG A 3 12.78 39.75 62.82
CA ARG A 3 12.46 39.64 61.37
C ARG A 3 12.08 38.20 61.08
N PRO A 4 11.02 37.92 60.34
CA PRO A 4 10.71 36.57 59.87
C PRO A 4 11.58 36.22 58.68
N ILE A 5 12.20 35.01 58.68
CA ILE A 5 12.90 34.42 57.58
C ILE A 5 11.84 33.72 56.68
N LEU A 6 11.68 34.20 55.45
CA LEU A 6 10.81 33.59 54.45
C LEU A 6 11.59 32.47 53.76
N LEU A 7 11.23 31.20 53.98
CA LEU A 7 11.79 30.06 53.31
C LEU A 7 11.02 29.89 51.96
N ALA A 8 11.70 30.19 50.83
CA ALA A 8 11.14 29.93 49.51
C ALA A 8 11.39 28.46 49.13
N ALA A 9 10.32 27.68 49.10
CA ALA A 9 10.38 26.31 48.59
C ALA A 9 10.39 26.32 47.06
N PHE A 10 11.49 25.93 46.47
CA PHE A 10 11.60 25.71 45.01
C PHE A 10 11.01 24.35 44.68
N PHE A 11 9.82 24.31 44.05
CA PHE A 11 9.28 23.11 43.43
C PHE A 11 9.96 22.87 42.10
N PHE A 12 10.84 21.87 42.03
CA PHE A 12 11.40 21.36 40.80
C PHE A 12 10.36 20.44 40.18
N SER A 13 9.63 20.93 39.17
CA SER A 13 8.74 20.08 38.34
C SER A 13 9.61 19.26 37.39
N PHE A 14 9.82 17.99 37.70
CA PHE A 14 10.37 17.03 36.75
C PHE A 14 9.29 16.71 35.69
N SER A 15 9.42 17.32 34.51
CA SER A 15 8.66 16.88 33.34
C SER A 15 9.22 15.54 32.87
N LEU A 16 8.58 14.45 33.22
CA LEU A 16 8.84 13.14 32.62
C LEU A 16 8.39 13.23 31.16
N THR A 17 9.31 13.42 30.23
CA THR A 17 9.07 13.19 28.81
C THR A 17 8.92 11.69 28.62
N SER A 18 7.69 11.20 28.63
CA SER A 18 7.37 9.85 28.16
C SER A 18 7.66 9.83 26.67
N THR A 19 8.75 9.19 26.26
CA THR A 19 8.95 8.82 24.86
C THR A 19 7.93 7.71 24.57
N ALA A 20 6.82 8.06 23.93
CA ALA A 20 5.88 7.06 23.44
C ALA A 20 6.66 6.11 22.51
N GLN A 21 6.75 4.85 22.89
CA GLN A 21 7.36 3.83 22.05
C GLN A 21 6.55 3.73 20.77
N SER A 22 7.24 3.73 19.62
CA SER A 22 6.56 3.54 18.33
C SER A 22 5.76 2.23 18.34
N PRO A 23 4.54 2.21 17.81
CA PRO A 23 3.72 0.99 17.78
C PRO A 23 4.46 -0.14 17.07
N HIS A 24 4.22 -1.36 17.52
CA HIS A 24 4.70 -2.55 16.85
C HIS A 24 3.63 -3.06 15.87
N TYR A 25 4.02 -3.28 14.61
CA TYR A 25 3.13 -3.78 13.58
C TYR A 25 3.50 -5.19 13.15
N THR A 26 2.48 -6.00 12.86
CA THR A 26 2.58 -7.26 12.12
C THR A 26 1.97 -7.05 10.74
N VAL A 27 2.66 -7.50 9.69
CA VAL A 27 2.23 -7.32 8.30
C VAL A 27 1.89 -8.66 7.69
N TYR A 28 0.75 -8.72 7.00
CA TYR A 28 0.29 -9.89 6.25
C TYR A 28 0.03 -9.51 4.79
N ALA A 29 0.42 -10.38 3.86
CA ALA A 29 -0.09 -10.35 2.50
C ALA A 29 -1.27 -11.33 2.40
N ILE A 30 -2.38 -10.87 1.85
CA ILE A 30 -3.64 -11.62 1.73
C ILE A 30 -4.02 -11.67 0.26
N ARG A 31 -3.91 -12.85 -0.34
CA ARG A 31 -4.34 -13.09 -1.70
C ARG A 31 -5.85 -13.22 -1.75
N PHE A 32 -6.48 -12.42 -2.60
CA PHE A 32 -7.91 -12.46 -2.84
C PHE A 32 -8.28 -12.88 -4.27
N ALA A 33 -7.34 -12.73 -5.24
CA ALA A 33 -7.54 -13.24 -6.58
C ALA A 33 -6.21 -13.71 -7.20
N SER A 34 -6.28 -14.53 -8.25
CA SER A 34 -5.10 -15.01 -9.00
C SER A 34 -5.49 -15.27 -10.45
N LEU A 35 -4.58 -14.99 -11.38
CA LEU A 35 -4.68 -15.51 -12.73
C LEU A 35 -4.54 -17.04 -12.69
N VAL A 36 -5.43 -17.75 -13.40
CA VAL A 36 -5.41 -19.23 -13.43
C VAL A 36 -4.18 -19.76 -14.14
N HIS A 37 -3.66 -19.01 -15.13
CA HIS A 37 -2.50 -19.38 -15.91
C HIS A 37 -1.38 -18.36 -15.75
N PRO A 38 -0.10 -18.81 -15.71
CA PRO A 38 1.03 -17.89 -15.79
C PRO A 38 0.98 -17.09 -17.10
N THR A 39 1.43 -15.85 -17.03
CA THR A 39 1.53 -14.93 -18.17
C THR A 39 2.97 -14.73 -18.59
N PRO A 40 3.24 -14.36 -19.86
CA PRO A 40 4.60 -14.01 -20.28
C PRO A 40 5.22 -12.93 -19.38
N LEU A 41 6.43 -13.15 -18.94
CA LEU A 41 7.12 -12.19 -18.05
C LEU A 41 7.33 -10.84 -18.75
N SER A 42 7.52 -10.84 -20.07
CA SER A 42 7.65 -9.62 -20.89
C SER A 42 6.40 -8.73 -20.89
N TYR A 43 5.23 -9.26 -20.49
CA TYR A 43 4.02 -8.46 -20.28
C TYR A 43 4.15 -7.52 -19.06
N TRP A 44 4.92 -7.93 -18.06
CA TRP A 44 5.07 -7.22 -16.79
C TRP A 44 6.39 -6.45 -16.68
N VAL A 45 7.45 -6.94 -17.32
CA VAL A 45 8.82 -6.39 -17.21
C VAL A 45 9.37 -6.06 -18.60
N ASP A 46 9.81 -4.82 -18.78
CA ASP A 46 10.40 -4.38 -20.04
C ASP A 46 11.64 -5.23 -20.38
N LYS A 47 11.70 -5.70 -21.64
CA LYS A 47 12.81 -6.52 -22.16
C LYS A 47 13.10 -7.82 -21.39
N ALA A 48 12.15 -8.31 -20.60
CA ALA A 48 12.28 -9.65 -20.01
C ALA A 48 12.28 -10.74 -21.10
N PRO A 49 12.90 -11.91 -20.85
CA PRO A 49 12.94 -12.98 -21.83
C PRO A 49 11.52 -13.45 -22.20
N GLU A 50 11.22 -13.53 -23.50
CA GLU A 50 9.87 -13.91 -24.00
C GLU A 50 9.45 -15.33 -23.59
N LYS A 51 10.40 -16.23 -23.36
CA LYS A 51 10.14 -17.62 -22.96
C LYS A 51 9.78 -17.77 -21.48
N ASP A 52 10.04 -16.76 -20.67
CA ASP A 52 9.82 -16.80 -19.23
C ASP A 52 8.38 -16.38 -18.92
N SER A 53 7.82 -16.94 -17.87
CA SER A 53 6.46 -16.65 -17.41
C SER A 53 6.43 -16.38 -15.92
N VAL A 54 5.40 -15.66 -15.47
CA VAL A 54 5.17 -15.35 -14.07
C VAL A 54 3.71 -15.59 -13.69
N SER A 55 3.49 -16.10 -12.48
CA SER A 55 2.15 -16.23 -11.90
C SER A 55 1.78 -14.95 -11.19
N ILE A 56 0.60 -14.44 -11.46
CA ILE A 56 0.10 -13.15 -10.95
C ILE A 56 -1.00 -13.38 -9.95
N ASP A 57 -0.84 -12.76 -8.80
CA ASP A 57 -1.82 -12.68 -7.72
C ASP A 57 -2.26 -11.24 -7.50
N PHE A 58 -3.52 -11.07 -7.10
CA PHE A 58 -4.04 -9.82 -6.57
C PHE A 58 -4.11 -9.95 -5.04
N MET A 59 -3.51 -8.99 -4.35
CA MET A 59 -3.41 -9.05 -2.90
C MET A 59 -3.65 -7.69 -2.25
N ILE A 60 -4.10 -7.74 -1.01
CA ILE A 60 -4.14 -6.60 -0.09
C ILE A 60 -3.18 -6.89 1.05
N TRP A 61 -2.67 -5.84 1.68
CA TRP A 61 -1.77 -6.01 2.84
C TRP A 61 -2.46 -5.53 4.10
N LEU A 62 -2.55 -6.42 5.10
CA LEU A 62 -3.05 -6.09 6.42
C LEU A 62 -1.88 -5.71 7.33
N ILE A 63 -1.94 -4.53 7.92
CA ILE A 63 -0.98 -4.01 8.89
C ILE A 63 -1.70 -3.91 10.23
N LYS A 64 -1.39 -4.82 11.15
CA LYS A 64 -2.03 -4.90 12.46
C LYS A 64 -1.11 -4.34 13.54
N GLY A 65 -1.54 -3.27 14.19
CA GLY A 65 -0.80 -2.60 15.27
C GLY A 65 -1.22 -3.06 16.65
N ASP A 66 -0.29 -3.04 17.60
CA ASP A 66 -0.56 -3.25 19.03
C ASP A 66 -1.26 -2.05 19.69
N ASN A 67 -1.35 -0.93 18.98
CA ASN A 67 -2.07 0.30 19.35
C ASN A 67 -3.57 0.28 18.96
N GLY A 68 -4.11 -0.87 18.55
CA GLY A 68 -5.50 -1.03 18.13
C GLY A 68 -5.79 -0.63 16.69
N LYS A 69 -4.80 -0.18 15.92
CA LYS A 69 -4.95 0.11 14.49
C LYS A 69 -4.95 -1.19 13.67
N THR A 70 -5.89 -1.29 12.75
CA THR A 70 -6.01 -2.36 11.76
C THR A 70 -6.11 -1.70 10.39
N ILE A 71 -5.02 -1.72 9.65
CA ILE A 71 -4.82 -0.88 8.47
C ILE A 71 -4.69 -1.77 7.25
N LEU A 72 -5.27 -1.37 6.13
CA LEU A 72 -4.97 -1.96 4.83
C LEU A 72 -4.04 -1.04 4.02
N LEU A 73 -3.09 -1.63 3.30
CA LEU A 73 -2.56 -1.02 2.10
C LEU A 73 -3.32 -1.64 0.93
N ASP A 74 -3.95 -0.79 0.15
CA ASP A 74 -4.89 -1.11 -0.93
C ASP A 74 -6.15 -1.87 -0.45
N ALA A 75 -7.21 -1.85 -1.25
CA ALA A 75 -8.50 -2.41 -0.88
C ALA A 75 -8.97 -3.54 -1.82
N GLY A 76 -8.24 -3.77 -2.91
CA GLY A 76 -8.62 -4.74 -3.93
C GLY A 76 -9.77 -4.26 -4.81
N PHE A 77 -10.50 -5.21 -5.42
CA PHE A 77 -11.60 -4.93 -6.36
C PHE A 77 -12.81 -5.83 -6.13
N LEU A 78 -13.93 -5.46 -6.73
CA LEU A 78 -15.12 -6.27 -6.89
C LEU A 78 -15.14 -6.91 -8.29
N ASP A 79 -15.60 -8.14 -8.39
CA ASP A 79 -15.57 -8.93 -9.63
C ASP A 79 -16.64 -8.55 -10.67
N ASP A 80 -17.45 -7.53 -10.38
CA ASP A 80 -18.45 -6.98 -11.28
C ASP A 80 -17.93 -5.90 -12.24
N LEU A 81 -16.63 -5.55 -12.14
CA LEU A 81 -15.99 -4.57 -13.01
C LEU A 81 -15.75 -5.10 -14.43
N GLU A 82 -15.86 -4.21 -15.42
CA GLU A 82 -15.55 -4.53 -16.81
C GLU A 82 -14.06 -4.89 -16.99
N GLU A 83 -13.20 -4.18 -16.26
CA GLU A 83 -11.75 -4.36 -16.27
C GLU A 83 -11.33 -5.78 -15.87
N THR A 84 -12.09 -6.46 -15.02
CA THR A 84 -11.78 -7.83 -14.61
C THR A 84 -11.89 -8.84 -15.76
N LYS A 85 -12.63 -8.51 -16.82
CA LYS A 85 -12.84 -9.42 -17.96
C LYS A 85 -11.56 -9.65 -18.77
N GLU A 86 -10.66 -8.68 -18.81
CA GLU A 86 -9.37 -8.79 -19.50
C GLU A 86 -8.44 -9.83 -18.85
N PHE A 87 -8.66 -10.10 -17.57
CA PHE A 87 -7.84 -11.01 -16.75
C PHE A 87 -8.47 -12.39 -16.56
N GLN A 88 -9.60 -12.68 -17.22
CA GLN A 88 -10.25 -13.98 -17.09
C GLN A 88 -9.48 -15.11 -17.82
N PRO A 89 -9.45 -16.35 -17.28
CA PRO A 89 -10.09 -16.76 -16.03
C PRO A 89 -9.25 -16.41 -14.79
N ILE A 90 -9.93 -15.98 -13.73
CA ILE A 90 -9.33 -15.73 -12.41
C ILE A 90 -9.96 -16.60 -11.33
N THR A 91 -9.19 -16.93 -10.28
CA THR A 91 -9.78 -17.33 -9.00
C THR A 91 -10.05 -16.07 -8.20
N TYR A 92 -11.18 -16.01 -7.50
CA TYR A 92 -11.59 -14.82 -6.79
C TYR A 92 -12.26 -15.13 -5.45
N THR A 93 -11.93 -14.35 -4.46
CA THR A 93 -12.61 -14.26 -3.17
C THR A 93 -12.71 -12.77 -2.85
N ARG A 94 -13.90 -12.27 -2.52
CA ARG A 94 -14.06 -10.84 -2.21
C ARG A 94 -13.09 -10.40 -1.12
N PRO A 95 -12.44 -9.21 -1.22
CA PRO A 95 -11.35 -8.79 -0.32
C PRO A 95 -11.73 -8.83 1.16
N ASP A 96 -12.94 -8.41 1.53
CA ASP A 96 -13.43 -8.46 2.91
C ASP A 96 -13.59 -9.91 3.43
N SER A 97 -14.07 -10.82 2.58
CA SER A 97 -14.16 -12.24 2.93
C SER A 97 -12.78 -12.90 3.05
N ALA A 98 -11.78 -12.40 2.31
CA ALA A 98 -10.41 -12.88 2.45
C ALA A 98 -9.79 -12.54 3.83
N LEU A 99 -10.21 -11.45 4.47
CA LEU A 99 -9.81 -11.06 5.83
C LEU A 99 -10.33 -11.98 6.92
N GLU A 100 -11.46 -12.69 6.69
CA GLU A 100 -12.04 -13.64 7.65
C GLU A 100 -11.05 -14.76 8.02
N LYS A 101 -10.10 -15.10 7.14
CA LYS A 101 -9.02 -16.06 7.41
C LYS A 101 -8.13 -15.65 8.58
N LEU A 102 -8.11 -14.37 8.94
CA LEU A 102 -7.41 -13.80 10.09
C LEU A 102 -8.36 -13.35 11.21
N ASN A 103 -9.65 -13.72 11.13
CA ASN A 103 -10.72 -13.29 12.05
C ASN A 103 -10.84 -11.75 12.12
N ILE A 104 -10.62 -11.05 11.01
CA ILE A 104 -10.78 -9.59 10.87
C ILE A 104 -12.10 -9.33 10.13
N LYS A 105 -12.94 -8.49 10.72
CA LYS A 105 -14.18 -8.04 10.10
C LYS A 105 -13.93 -6.78 9.26
N PRO A 106 -14.70 -6.51 8.21
CA PRO A 106 -14.60 -5.28 7.43
C PRO A 106 -14.72 -4.01 8.29
N THR A 107 -15.53 -4.08 9.36
CA THR A 107 -15.75 -2.97 10.32
C THR A 107 -14.57 -2.72 11.26
N ASP A 108 -13.62 -3.66 11.35
CA ASP A 108 -12.43 -3.52 12.19
C ASP A 108 -11.32 -2.70 11.49
N ILE A 109 -11.43 -2.50 10.17
CA ILE A 109 -10.46 -1.72 9.41
C ILE A 109 -10.62 -0.25 9.78
N THR A 110 -9.54 0.30 10.34
CA THR A 110 -9.50 1.70 10.81
C THR A 110 -9.01 2.67 9.75
N ASP A 111 -8.10 2.23 8.89
CA ASP A 111 -7.46 3.05 7.87
C ASP A 111 -7.19 2.23 6.61
N ILE A 112 -7.22 2.88 5.45
CA ILE A 112 -6.75 2.36 4.17
C ILE A 112 -5.71 3.33 3.62
N ILE A 113 -4.51 2.85 3.36
CA ILE A 113 -3.47 3.58 2.64
C ILE A 113 -3.59 3.15 1.18
N LEU A 114 -3.94 4.07 0.31
CA LEU A 114 -4.12 3.78 -1.10
C LEU A 114 -2.84 4.11 -1.87
N SER A 115 -2.15 3.09 -2.33
CA SER A 115 -0.89 3.24 -3.07
C SER A 115 -1.08 4.02 -4.37
N HIS A 116 -2.20 3.78 -5.06
CA HIS A 116 -2.57 4.45 -6.31
C HIS A 116 -4.03 4.10 -6.71
N PRO A 117 -4.67 4.86 -7.65
CA PRO A 117 -6.08 4.72 -7.92
C PRO A 117 -6.44 3.77 -9.10
N HIS A 118 -5.66 2.71 -9.37
CA HIS A 118 -6.10 1.70 -10.33
C HIS A 118 -7.22 0.83 -9.73
N TRP A 119 -8.09 0.34 -10.61
CA TRP A 119 -9.31 -0.38 -10.26
C TRP A 119 -9.07 -1.57 -9.30
N ASP A 120 -7.97 -2.28 -9.47
CA ASP A 120 -7.63 -3.48 -8.68
C ASP A 120 -7.06 -3.18 -7.28
N HIS A 121 -6.87 -1.89 -6.94
CA HIS A 121 -6.43 -1.41 -5.64
C HIS A 121 -7.47 -0.58 -4.90
N ILE A 122 -8.31 0.18 -5.63
CA ILE A 122 -9.22 1.18 -5.06
C ILE A 122 -10.67 0.71 -4.89
N ASP A 123 -11.17 -0.15 -5.80
CA ASP A 123 -12.59 -0.41 -5.96
C ASP A 123 -13.21 -1.10 -4.71
N GLY A 124 -12.42 -1.90 -3.99
CA GLY A 124 -12.85 -2.55 -2.76
C GLY A 124 -13.00 -1.63 -1.54
N ILE A 125 -12.68 -0.33 -1.61
CA ILE A 125 -12.78 0.60 -0.46
C ILE A 125 -14.18 0.59 0.16
N SER A 126 -15.23 0.48 -0.66
CA SER A 126 -16.63 0.47 -0.20
C SER A 126 -16.96 -0.69 0.75
N LEU A 127 -16.16 -1.74 0.77
CA LEU A 127 -16.29 -2.89 1.69
C LEU A 127 -15.94 -2.53 3.14
N PHE A 128 -15.24 -1.42 3.38
CA PHE A 128 -14.66 -1.06 4.69
C PHE A 128 -15.25 0.25 5.23
N PRO A 129 -16.48 0.21 5.79
CA PRO A 129 -17.29 1.41 6.06
C PRO A 129 -16.70 2.34 7.12
N ASN A 130 -15.86 1.81 8.02
CA ASN A 130 -15.26 2.57 9.11
C ASN A 130 -13.88 3.14 8.76
N ALA A 131 -13.30 2.74 7.63
CA ALA A 131 -11.94 3.11 7.27
C ALA A 131 -11.83 4.60 6.94
N HIS A 132 -10.75 5.22 7.41
CA HIS A 132 -10.27 6.50 6.92
C HIS A 132 -9.25 6.25 5.81
N VAL A 133 -9.33 6.96 4.68
CA VAL A 133 -8.49 6.73 3.50
C VAL A 133 -7.36 7.76 3.44
N TRP A 134 -6.17 7.30 3.08
CA TRP A 134 -4.97 8.10 2.84
C TRP A 134 -4.52 7.92 1.40
N MET A 135 -4.20 8.99 0.69
CA MET A 135 -3.77 8.95 -0.70
C MET A 135 -2.92 10.16 -1.05
N GLN A 136 -1.98 10.03 -1.98
CA GLN A 136 -1.20 11.16 -2.48
C GLN A 136 -2.09 12.24 -3.11
N LYS A 137 -1.86 13.48 -2.68
CA LYS A 137 -2.63 14.67 -3.11
C LYS A 137 -2.56 14.89 -4.61
N GLU A 138 -1.37 14.77 -5.18
CA GLU A 138 -1.18 15.00 -6.63
C GLU A 138 -1.83 13.90 -7.45
N ASP A 139 -1.75 12.64 -7.00
CA ASP A 139 -2.39 11.52 -7.69
C ASP A 139 -3.92 11.67 -7.64
N TYR A 140 -4.47 12.00 -6.46
CA TYR A 140 -5.90 12.31 -6.33
C TYR A 140 -6.33 13.44 -7.26
N GLY A 141 -5.60 14.57 -7.29
CA GLY A 141 -5.94 15.71 -8.12
C GLY A 141 -5.94 15.38 -9.61
N TYR A 142 -4.96 14.57 -10.06
CA TYR A 142 -4.92 14.08 -11.43
C TYR A 142 -6.08 13.11 -11.71
N TYR A 143 -6.30 12.14 -10.82
CA TYR A 143 -7.31 11.10 -10.93
C TYR A 143 -8.74 11.63 -11.06
N VAL A 144 -9.13 12.62 -10.25
CA VAL A 144 -10.49 13.18 -10.30
C VAL A 144 -10.65 14.27 -11.37
N GLY A 145 -9.56 14.75 -11.98
CA GLY A 145 -9.56 15.89 -12.89
C GLY A 145 -8.82 15.64 -14.19
N GLY A 146 -7.50 15.82 -14.19
CA GLY A 146 -6.66 15.86 -15.40
C GLY A 146 -6.71 14.58 -16.25
N ALA A 147 -6.85 13.42 -15.63
CA ALA A 147 -6.91 12.12 -16.30
C ALA A 147 -8.07 12.02 -17.34
N TRP A 148 -9.16 12.75 -17.12
CA TRP A 148 -10.37 12.71 -17.93
C TRP A 148 -10.43 13.85 -18.99
N GLN A 149 -9.40 14.69 -19.04
CA GLN A 149 -9.31 15.77 -20.00
C GLN A 149 -8.64 15.30 -21.31
N LYS A 150 -8.75 16.12 -22.37
CA LYS A 150 -8.05 15.83 -23.64
C LYS A 150 -6.54 15.68 -23.41
N GLY A 151 -6.01 14.51 -23.76
CA GLY A 151 -4.61 14.16 -23.56
C GLY A 151 -4.28 13.62 -22.17
N GLY A 152 -5.28 13.46 -21.30
CA GLY A 152 -5.12 12.74 -20.03
C GLY A 152 -5.00 11.23 -20.22
N ALA A 153 -4.34 10.57 -19.27
CA ALA A 153 -4.21 9.12 -19.21
C ALA A 153 -5.09 8.58 -18.07
N ASN A 154 -6.13 7.82 -18.41
CA ASN A 154 -7.07 7.23 -17.47
C ASN A 154 -7.16 5.71 -17.57
N GLY A 155 -6.16 5.07 -18.20
CA GLY A 155 -6.05 3.60 -18.22
C GLY A 155 -5.98 3.05 -16.80
N GLY A 156 -6.75 2.00 -16.53
CA GLY A 156 -6.86 1.43 -15.18
C GLY A 156 -7.74 2.22 -14.20
N PHE A 157 -8.33 3.37 -14.61
CA PHE A 157 -9.22 4.17 -13.78
C PHE A 157 -10.69 3.87 -14.06
N ASN A 158 -11.49 3.68 -13.02
CA ASN A 158 -12.92 3.46 -13.13
C ASN A 158 -13.71 4.70 -12.68
N LYS A 159 -14.76 5.07 -13.42
CA LYS A 159 -15.62 6.22 -13.07
C LYS A 159 -16.44 6.01 -11.80
N ARG A 160 -16.73 4.76 -11.42
CA ARG A 160 -17.41 4.41 -10.17
C ARG A 160 -16.53 4.86 -9.00
N ASP A 161 -15.25 4.52 -9.06
CA ASP A 161 -14.29 4.79 -8.00
C ASP A 161 -13.94 6.27 -7.90
N VAL A 162 -13.89 6.99 -9.03
CA VAL A 162 -13.76 8.47 -9.02
C VAL A 162 -14.88 9.10 -8.20
N ARG A 163 -16.14 8.68 -8.40
CA ARG A 163 -17.28 9.21 -7.64
C ARG A 163 -17.16 8.85 -6.16
N MET A 164 -16.80 7.61 -5.84
CA MET A 164 -16.58 7.15 -4.48
C MET A 164 -15.52 8.01 -3.77
N MET A 165 -14.39 8.27 -4.40
CA MET A 165 -13.31 9.08 -3.82
C MET A 165 -13.70 10.54 -3.62
N LEU A 166 -14.51 11.11 -4.51
CA LEU A 166 -15.10 12.45 -4.32
C LEU A 166 -16.01 12.48 -3.10
N GLU A 167 -16.89 11.49 -2.93
CA GLU A 167 -17.79 11.39 -1.79
C GLU A 167 -17.02 11.21 -0.47
N LEU A 168 -15.98 10.37 -0.45
CA LEU A 168 -15.12 10.21 0.73
C LEU A 168 -14.42 11.52 1.12
N ASN A 169 -13.95 12.28 0.13
CA ASN A 169 -13.34 13.59 0.38
C ASN A 169 -14.35 14.60 0.95
N LEU A 170 -15.55 14.67 0.37
CA LEU A 170 -16.64 15.54 0.86
C LEU A 170 -17.11 15.15 2.25
N ALA A 171 -17.09 13.86 2.58
CA ALA A 171 -17.45 13.32 3.89
C ALA A 171 -16.34 13.48 4.96
N GLY A 172 -15.16 14.03 4.60
CA GLY A 172 -14.02 14.14 5.51
C GLY A 172 -13.38 12.80 5.89
N LYS A 173 -13.60 11.76 5.08
CA LYS A 173 -13.04 10.41 5.26
C LYS A 173 -11.78 10.15 4.44
N LEU A 174 -11.25 11.16 3.75
CA LEU A 174 -10.03 11.12 2.96
C LEU A 174 -9.03 12.16 3.45
N THR A 175 -7.81 11.74 3.71
CA THR A 175 -6.67 12.65 3.93
C THR A 175 -5.75 12.60 2.71
N LEU A 176 -5.50 13.76 2.13
CA LEU A 176 -4.56 13.92 1.03
C LEU A 176 -3.14 14.16 1.57
N VAL A 177 -2.27 13.19 1.32
CA VAL A 177 -0.86 13.25 1.71
C VAL A 177 -0.11 14.18 0.74
N ASP A 178 0.54 15.21 1.24
CA ASP A 178 1.26 16.20 0.43
C ASP A 178 2.76 15.89 0.40
N GLY A 179 3.17 15.21 -0.65
CA GLY A 179 4.58 14.96 -0.99
C GLY A 179 5.19 13.71 -0.38
N ASP A 180 6.50 13.64 -0.49
CA ASP A 180 7.34 12.47 -0.23
C ASP A 180 7.77 12.34 1.23
N ASN A 181 8.09 11.09 1.67
CA ASN A 181 8.64 10.77 2.99
C ASN A 181 7.78 11.33 4.14
N LYS A 182 6.51 10.96 4.16
CA LYS A 182 5.55 11.42 5.17
C LYS A 182 5.20 10.28 6.13
N GLU A 183 5.48 10.46 7.41
CA GLU A 183 4.89 9.60 8.43
C GLU A 183 3.42 10.01 8.60
N ILE A 184 2.51 9.17 8.13
CA ILE A 184 1.05 9.42 8.12
C ILE A 184 0.34 8.81 9.32
N ILE A 185 0.88 7.71 9.83
CA ILE A 185 0.47 7.02 11.04
C ILE A 185 1.78 6.69 11.78
N PRO A 186 1.86 6.84 13.12
CA PRO A 186 3.08 6.53 13.84
C PRO A 186 3.67 5.17 13.47
N GLY A 187 4.91 5.12 12.99
CA GLY A 187 5.58 3.92 12.51
C GLY A 187 5.26 3.50 11.07
N ILE A 188 4.43 4.28 10.34
CA ILE A 188 4.13 4.04 8.93
C ILE A 188 4.43 5.31 8.13
N THR A 189 5.40 5.20 7.23
CA THR A 189 5.83 6.30 6.37
C THR A 189 5.55 5.96 4.91
N VAL A 190 4.91 6.89 4.18
CA VAL A 190 4.69 6.75 2.75
C VAL A 190 5.70 7.59 1.95
N TYR A 191 6.02 7.10 0.77
CA TYR A 191 7.00 7.69 -0.13
C TYR A 191 6.43 7.74 -1.54
N THR A 192 6.72 8.81 -2.28
CA THR A 192 6.41 8.86 -3.71
C THR A 192 7.21 7.80 -4.46
N GLY A 193 6.55 7.13 -5.39
CA GLY A 193 7.05 5.90 -5.98
C GLY A 193 7.58 6.03 -7.41
N SER A 194 7.26 5.04 -8.23
CA SER A 194 7.81 4.83 -9.57
C SER A 194 7.05 5.57 -10.69
N ARG A 195 6.06 6.39 -10.34
CA ARG A 195 5.11 6.94 -11.30
C ARG A 195 4.39 5.87 -12.14
N HIS A 196 3.97 4.82 -11.48
CA HIS A 196 3.05 3.84 -12.05
C HIS A 196 1.70 4.52 -12.41
N THR A 197 1.18 5.36 -11.52
CA THR A 197 0.19 6.40 -11.83
C THR A 197 0.86 7.78 -11.82
N PHE A 198 0.10 8.86 -11.81
CA PHE A 198 0.65 10.22 -11.87
C PHE A 198 1.63 10.50 -10.73
N ASN A 199 1.28 10.08 -9.50
CA ASN A 199 2.14 10.16 -8.31
C ASN A 199 1.86 9.02 -7.33
N SER A 200 2.00 7.75 -7.80
CA SER A 200 1.84 6.57 -6.96
C SER A 200 2.78 6.57 -5.75
N GLU A 201 2.34 5.96 -4.64
CA GLU A 201 3.13 5.85 -3.42
C GLU A 201 3.36 4.40 -3.00
N PHE A 202 4.35 4.21 -2.14
CA PHE A 202 4.59 2.96 -1.41
C PHE A 202 4.74 3.23 0.07
N ALA A 203 4.49 2.23 0.91
CA ALA A 203 4.56 2.37 2.35
C ALA A 203 5.73 1.60 2.96
N VAL A 204 6.36 2.19 3.98
CA VAL A 204 7.34 1.53 4.86
C VAL A 204 6.74 1.42 6.24
N VAL A 205 6.64 0.19 6.75
CA VAL A 205 6.05 -0.17 8.04
C VAL A 205 7.14 -0.63 8.99
N GLN A 206 7.20 -0.02 10.18
CA GLN A 206 8.13 -0.43 11.24
C GLN A 206 7.59 -1.65 11.98
N THR A 207 8.24 -2.81 11.84
CA THR A 207 7.85 -4.09 12.48
C THR A 207 8.88 -4.49 13.55
N GLY A 208 8.97 -3.71 14.63
CA GLY A 208 10.00 -3.92 15.65
C GLY A 208 11.41 -3.62 15.12
N SER A 209 12.27 -4.66 14.97
CA SER A 209 13.64 -4.50 14.49
C SER A 209 13.76 -4.37 12.97
N ASN A 210 12.72 -4.70 12.21
CA ASN A 210 12.72 -4.69 10.76
C ASN A 210 11.83 -3.56 10.21
N LYS A 211 12.06 -3.23 8.95
CA LYS A 211 11.19 -2.40 8.14
C LYS A 211 10.65 -3.23 6.99
N VAL A 212 9.33 -3.32 6.86
CA VAL A 212 8.66 -3.93 5.71
C VAL A 212 8.26 -2.83 4.75
N LEU A 213 8.67 -2.95 3.51
CA LEU A 213 8.31 -2.04 2.42
C LEU A 213 7.29 -2.73 1.52
N LEU A 214 6.09 -2.17 1.47
CA LEU A 214 5.00 -2.60 0.62
C LEU A 214 5.01 -1.73 -0.62
N ALA A 215 5.55 -2.27 -1.72
CA ALA A 215 5.78 -1.51 -2.95
C ALA A 215 4.52 -1.32 -3.78
N SER A 216 3.52 -2.20 -3.63
CA SER A 216 2.38 -2.27 -4.54
C SER A 216 2.88 -2.20 -5.99
N ASP A 217 2.23 -1.47 -6.87
CA ASP A 217 2.58 -1.41 -8.29
C ASP A 217 3.79 -0.54 -8.63
N ASN A 218 4.43 0.03 -7.62
CA ASN A 218 5.77 0.59 -7.82
C ASN A 218 6.83 -0.49 -8.09
N ILE A 219 6.50 -1.77 -7.84
CA ILE A 219 7.18 -2.97 -8.31
C ILE A 219 6.11 -4.04 -8.51
N TRP A 220 5.86 -4.47 -9.74
CA TRP A 220 4.85 -5.51 -9.99
C TRP A 220 5.31 -6.89 -9.53
N VAL A 221 6.55 -7.27 -9.89
CA VAL A 221 7.09 -8.61 -9.66
C VAL A 221 8.54 -8.55 -9.18
N TYR A 222 8.98 -9.56 -8.44
CA TYR A 222 10.35 -9.66 -7.94
C TYR A 222 11.41 -9.60 -9.03
N TYR A 223 11.11 -10.12 -10.22
CA TYR A 223 12.05 -10.08 -11.35
C TYR A 223 12.52 -8.64 -11.64
N SER A 224 11.61 -7.66 -11.62
CA SER A 224 11.96 -6.24 -11.77
C SER A 224 12.98 -5.79 -10.71
N LEU A 225 12.75 -6.13 -9.45
CA LEU A 225 13.62 -5.75 -8.33
C LEU A 225 14.99 -6.46 -8.37
N GLU A 226 15.01 -7.72 -8.77
CA GLU A 226 16.21 -8.56 -8.80
C GLU A 226 17.11 -8.18 -9.96
N HIS A 227 16.54 -7.85 -11.12
CA HIS A 227 17.27 -7.50 -12.35
C HIS A 227 17.36 -5.99 -12.60
N MET A 228 16.75 -5.16 -11.72
CA MET A 228 16.69 -3.69 -11.86
C MET A 228 16.11 -3.25 -13.22
N MET A 229 15.04 -3.93 -13.64
CA MET A 229 14.34 -3.68 -14.91
C MET A 229 13.01 -2.98 -14.64
N PRO A 230 12.62 -1.97 -15.43
CA PRO A 230 11.36 -1.28 -15.24
C PRO A 230 10.17 -2.16 -15.63
N ALA A 231 8.96 -1.73 -15.23
CA ALA A 231 7.73 -2.28 -15.75
C ALA A 231 7.67 -2.15 -17.28
N SER A 232 6.94 -3.05 -17.93
CA SER A 232 6.67 -3.00 -19.36
C SER A 232 5.91 -1.75 -19.77
N GLN A 233 5.71 -1.55 -21.06
CA GLN A 233 4.99 -0.40 -21.59
C GLN A 233 3.57 -0.30 -20.97
N GLY A 234 3.23 0.87 -20.45
CA GLY A 234 1.98 1.14 -19.73
C GLY A 234 2.08 0.98 -18.21
N GLY A 235 3.12 0.30 -17.70
CA GLY A 235 3.30 0.09 -16.26
C GLY A 235 4.00 1.24 -15.51
N THR A 236 4.48 2.26 -16.22
CA THR A 236 5.06 3.47 -15.61
C THR A 236 5.15 4.62 -16.62
N PHE A 237 4.95 5.84 -16.14
CA PHE A 237 5.20 7.06 -16.92
C PHE A 237 6.70 7.43 -16.99
N ASP A 238 7.57 6.83 -16.15
CA ASP A 238 9.00 7.12 -16.09
C ASP A 238 9.81 5.83 -15.85
N PRO A 239 10.17 5.06 -16.90
CA PRO A 239 10.94 3.83 -16.75
C PRO A 239 12.27 4.02 -15.99
N ALA A 240 12.96 5.14 -16.22
CA ALA A 240 14.19 5.43 -15.50
C ALA A 240 13.92 5.76 -14.02
N GLY A 241 12.84 6.48 -13.73
CA GLY A 241 12.34 6.74 -12.37
C GLY A 241 11.93 5.47 -11.65
N TYR A 242 11.34 4.51 -12.37
CA TYR A 242 11.01 3.20 -11.80
C TYR A 242 12.26 2.49 -11.26
N VAL A 243 13.34 2.46 -12.02
CA VAL A 243 14.63 1.88 -11.58
C VAL A 243 15.21 2.67 -10.39
N ARG A 244 15.20 4.01 -10.45
CA ARG A 244 15.66 4.85 -9.33
C ARG A 244 14.82 4.61 -8.05
N SER A 245 13.51 4.43 -8.20
CA SER A 245 12.62 4.10 -7.08
C SER A 245 13.01 2.77 -6.43
N MET A 246 13.25 1.71 -7.20
CA MET A 246 13.74 0.43 -6.67
C MET A 246 15.09 0.56 -5.96
N GLN A 247 16.03 1.36 -6.51
CA GLN A 247 17.31 1.64 -5.84
C GLN A 247 17.10 2.30 -4.48
N ARG A 248 16.22 3.30 -4.43
CA ARG A 248 15.83 3.97 -3.19
C ARG A 248 15.21 3.01 -2.19
N MET A 249 14.26 2.17 -2.62
CA MET A 249 13.61 1.18 -1.76
C MET A 249 14.61 0.27 -1.05
N LYS A 250 15.67 -0.16 -1.75
CA LYS A 250 16.76 -0.95 -1.15
C LYS A 250 17.50 -0.21 -0.03
N THR A 251 17.48 1.11 0.01
CA THR A 251 18.11 1.90 1.09
C THR A 251 17.19 2.12 2.30
N LEU A 252 15.89 1.91 2.15
CA LEU A 252 14.90 2.16 3.20
C LEU A 252 14.66 0.97 4.11
N VAL A 253 15.08 -0.24 3.71
CA VAL A 253 14.93 -1.48 4.47
C VAL A 253 16.29 -2.05 4.89
N ASN A 254 16.29 -2.81 5.99
CA ASN A 254 17.53 -3.46 6.47
C ASN A 254 17.89 -4.71 5.65
N ASN A 255 16.90 -5.32 5.00
CA ASN A 255 17.06 -6.52 4.18
C ASN A 255 16.11 -6.44 2.98
N PRO A 256 16.62 -6.53 1.74
CA PRO A 256 15.80 -6.47 0.52
C PRO A 256 14.69 -7.54 0.44
N LYS A 257 14.77 -8.64 1.21
CA LYS A 257 13.69 -9.62 1.30
C LYS A 257 12.36 -9.01 1.75
N PHE A 258 12.41 -7.87 2.47
CA PHE A 258 11.25 -7.15 2.97
C PHE A 258 10.73 -6.07 2.01
N ILE A 259 11.17 -6.06 0.77
CA ILE A 259 10.54 -5.28 -0.30
C ILE A 259 9.53 -6.19 -0.99
N ILE A 260 8.24 -5.87 -0.84
CA ILE A 260 7.14 -6.73 -1.27
C ILE A 260 6.50 -6.11 -2.52
N PRO A 261 6.55 -6.79 -3.67
CA PRO A 261 5.92 -6.35 -4.92
C PRO A 261 4.39 -6.50 -4.88
N GLY A 262 3.71 -5.86 -5.84
CA GLY A 262 2.24 -5.79 -5.92
C GLY A 262 1.56 -7.10 -6.31
N HIS A 263 2.14 -7.85 -7.27
CA HIS A 263 1.41 -8.93 -7.94
C HIS A 263 2.12 -10.28 -8.02
N ASP A 264 3.31 -10.43 -7.42
CA ASP A 264 4.09 -11.64 -7.56
C ASP A 264 3.59 -12.78 -6.67
N HIS A 265 3.24 -13.91 -7.27
CA HIS A 265 2.89 -15.13 -6.54
C HIS A 265 4.00 -15.60 -5.57
N GLU A 266 5.27 -15.29 -5.87
CA GLU A 266 6.40 -15.64 -5.01
C GLU A 266 6.32 -15.03 -3.61
N VAL A 267 5.54 -13.98 -3.38
CA VAL A 267 5.25 -13.46 -2.04
C VAL A 267 4.75 -14.59 -1.13
N PHE A 268 3.84 -15.42 -1.63
CA PHE A 268 3.23 -16.51 -0.87
C PHE A 268 4.12 -17.74 -0.71
N ARG A 269 5.29 -17.77 -1.38
CA ARG A 269 6.31 -18.81 -1.22
C ARG A 269 7.48 -18.38 -0.34
N ARG A 270 7.78 -17.07 -0.33
CA ARG A 270 8.95 -16.51 0.38
C ARG A 270 8.69 -16.30 1.88
N PHE A 271 7.43 -16.23 2.29
CA PHE A 271 7.05 -15.95 3.68
C PHE A 271 6.20 -17.08 4.27
N PRO A 272 6.23 -17.25 5.62
CA PRO A 272 5.49 -18.31 6.28
C PRO A 272 3.98 -18.14 6.12
N ALA A 273 3.32 -19.20 5.64
CA ALA A 273 1.88 -19.24 5.53
C ALA A 273 1.23 -19.34 6.93
N VAL A 274 0.23 -18.52 7.17
CA VAL A 274 -0.60 -18.55 8.39
C VAL A 274 -2.02 -19.04 8.10
N ALA A 275 -2.47 -18.92 6.84
CA ALA A 275 -3.70 -19.51 6.33
C ALA A 275 -3.57 -19.71 4.81
N ASN A 276 -4.53 -20.38 4.18
CA ASN A 276 -4.52 -20.53 2.72
C ASN A 276 -4.61 -19.16 2.02
N GLY A 277 -3.57 -18.83 1.23
CA GLY A 277 -3.44 -17.53 0.55
C GLY A 277 -3.16 -16.36 1.51
N VAL A 278 -2.62 -16.63 2.70
CA VAL A 278 -2.21 -15.60 3.66
C VAL A 278 -0.83 -15.94 4.21
N VAL A 279 0.10 -14.99 4.12
CA VAL A 279 1.44 -15.11 4.70
C VAL A 279 1.73 -13.94 5.63
N GLU A 280 2.54 -14.19 6.66
CA GLU A 280 3.08 -13.16 7.55
C GLU A 280 4.45 -12.72 7.05
N ILE A 281 4.62 -11.41 6.84
CA ILE A 281 5.89 -10.84 6.35
C ILE A 281 6.85 -10.65 7.54
N LYS A 282 7.75 -11.62 7.76
CA LYS A 282 8.72 -11.62 8.86
C LYS A 282 10.05 -12.28 8.53
#